data_d5baa3c8bfc123c782c06325862f0a9e
#
_entry.id   d5baa3c8bfc123c782c06325862f0a9e
#
_cell.length_a   1.000
_cell.length_b   1.000
_cell.length_c   1.000
_cell.angle_alpha   90.00
_cell.angle_beta   90.00
_cell.angle_gamma   90.00
#
_symmetry.space_group_name_H-M   'P 1'
#
loop_
_entity.id
_entity.type
_entity.pdbx_description
1 polymer ?
#
loop_
_entity_poly.entity_id
_entity_poly.type
_entity_poly.pdbx_seq_one_letter_code
_entity_poly.pdbx_strand_id
1 'polypeptide(L)'
;MVDALRDYVAAFILAGLDPHIGSELEFFAPSVDYFGARNVSREKVERDLVRYDERWPVRRFWLDGGIIVQRRTGTSIEFVFPLRYELRNGSKHASGKVMKSLSLIAGGDNEMQIVAVNESKAR
;
A
#
# COMPACT_ATOMS: atom_id res chain seq x y z
N MET A 1 1.78 -11.65 -15.98
CA MET A 1 0.97 -10.60 -15.32
C MET A 1 0.99 -10.72 -13.80
N VAL A 2 0.71 -11.89 -13.26
CA VAL A 2 0.74 -12.10 -11.79
C VAL A 2 2.14 -11.84 -11.24
N ASP A 3 3.18 -12.26 -11.96
CA ASP A 3 4.57 -12.03 -11.52
C ASP A 3 4.92 -10.55 -11.47
N ALA A 4 4.46 -9.75 -12.44
CA ALA A 4 4.67 -8.30 -12.46
C ALA A 4 3.95 -7.62 -11.28
N LEU A 5 2.73 -8.06 -10.95
CA LEU A 5 2.01 -7.55 -9.79
C LEU A 5 2.70 -7.93 -8.48
N ARG A 6 3.21 -9.14 -8.39
CA ARG A 6 3.95 -9.60 -7.21
C ARG A 6 5.20 -8.76 -7.00
N ASP A 7 5.93 -8.47 -8.07
CA ASP A 7 7.10 -7.60 -8.02
C ASP A 7 6.73 -6.18 -7.59
N TYR A 8 5.61 -5.66 -8.11
CA TYR A 8 5.12 -4.34 -7.73
C TYR A 8 4.78 -4.29 -6.23
N VAL A 9 4.02 -5.28 -5.75
CA VAL A 9 3.64 -5.36 -4.33
C VAL A 9 4.89 -5.48 -3.44
N ALA A 10 5.85 -6.31 -3.84
CA ALA A 10 7.10 -6.45 -3.09
C ALA A 10 7.86 -5.12 -3.00
N ALA A 11 7.94 -4.38 -4.10
CA ALA A 11 8.59 -3.07 -4.12
C ALA A 11 7.86 -2.06 -3.24
N PHE A 12 6.52 -2.08 -3.28
CA PHE A 12 5.70 -1.20 -2.43
C PHE A 12 5.90 -1.52 -0.95
N ILE A 13 5.92 -2.79 -0.57
CA ILE A 13 6.15 -3.20 0.81
C ILE A 13 7.53 -2.75 1.29
N LEU A 14 8.57 -2.94 0.47
CA LEU A 14 9.92 -2.49 0.80
C LEU A 14 9.98 -0.98 0.97
N ALA A 15 9.29 -0.22 0.12
CA ALA A 15 9.23 1.23 0.24
C ALA A 15 8.58 1.66 1.55
N GLY A 16 7.56 0.93 2.01
CA GLY A 16 6.90 1.20 3.29
C GLY A 16 7.76 0.90 4.51
N LEU A 17 8.82 0.11 4.35
CA LEU A 17 9.78 -0.19 5.40
C LEU A 17 10.97 0.78 5.42
N ASP A 18 11.13 1.56 4.36
CA ASP A 18 12.18 2.57 4.25
C ASP A 18 11.85 3.71 5.21
N PRO A 19 12.81 4.15 6.06
CA PRO A 19 12.58 5.33 6.91
C PRO A 19 12.37 6.61 6.13
N HIS A 20 12.73 6.63 4.85
CA HIS A 20 12.49 7.77 3.97
C HIS A 20 11.10 7.67 3.36
N ILE A 21 10.15 8.44 3.87
CA ILE A 21 8.74 8.40 3.50
C ILE A 21 8.50 8.65 2.00
N GLY A 22 9.37 9.45 1.37
CA GLY A 22 9.30 9.72 -0.06
C GLY A 22 9.31 8.45 -0.92
N SER A 23 9.97 7.39 -0.46
CA SER A 23 10.03 6.12 -1.22
C SER A 23 8.65 5.50 -1.39
N GLU A 24 7.84 5.47 -0.32
CA GLU A 24 6.47 4.94 -0.41
C GLU A 24 5.54 5.91 -1.13
N LEU A 25 5.69 7.21 -0.86
CA LEU A 25 4.83 8.24 -1.40
C LEU A 25 4.86 8.29 -2.93
N GLU A 26 5.99 7.94 -3.54
CA GLU A 26 6.15 7.92 -5.00
C GLU A 26 5.19 6.95 -5.70
N PHE A 27 4.70 5.93 -5.00
CA PHE A 27 3.75 4.98 -5.56
C PHE A 27 2.35 5.56 -5.74
N PHE A 28 2.04 6.67 -5.06
CA PHE A 28 0.69 7.24 -5.04
C PHE A 28 0.49 8.30 -6.11
N ALA A 29 -0.71 8.31 -6.69
CA ALA A 29 -1.15 9.39 -7.57
C ALA A 29 -1.32 10.68 -6.76
N PRO A 30 -1.43 11.86 -7.42
CA PRO A 30 -1.65 13.12 -6.72
C PRO A 30 -2.94 13.17 -5.90
N SER A 31 -3.95 12.38 -6.29
CA SER A 31 -5.21 12.25 -5.60
C SER A 31 -5.56 10.77 -5.48
N VAL A 32 -5.97 10.35 -4.29
CA VAL A 32 -6.15 8.93 -3.96
C VAL A 32 -7.44 8.75 -3.18
N ASP A 33 -8.18 7.68 -3.47
CA ASP A 33 -9.24 7.21 -2.59
C ASP A 33 -8.55 6.41 -1.48
N TYR A 34 -8.53 6.95 -0.28
CA TYR A 34 -7.65 6.51 0.79
C TYR A 34 -8.46 6.07 2.00
N PHE A 35 -8.53 4.75 2.22
CA PHE A 35 -9.25 4.14 3.35
C PHE A 35 -10.67 4.67 3.50
N GLY A 36 -11.42 4.71 2.39
CA GLY A 36 -12.80 5.14 2.37
C GLY A 36 -13.01 6.64 2.15
N ALA A 37 -11.97 7.46 2.27
CA ALA A 37 -12.05 8.89 1.98
C ALA A 37 -11.72 9.13 0.50
N ARG A 38 -12.55 9.90 -0.18
CA ARG A 38 -12.35 10.19 -1.60
C ARG A 38 -11.48 11.42 -1.82
N ASN A 39 -10.73 11.39 -2.91
CA ASN A 39 -9.93 12.53 -3.38
C ASN A 39 -8.99 13.09 -2.31
N VAL A 40 -8.31 12.20 -1.61
CA VAL A 40 -7.31 12.59 -0.62
C VAL A 40 -6.04 13.02 -1.34
N SER A 41 -5.51 14.18 -1.01
CA SER A 41 -4.29 14.69 -1.64
C SER A 41 -3.07 13.89 -1.21
N ARG A 42 -2.05 13.89 -2.06
CA ARG A 42 -0.78 13.23 -1.74
C ARG A 42 -0.16 13.83 -0.47
N GLU A 43 -0.30 15.12 -0.24
CA GLU A 43 0.21 15.78 0.97
C GLU A 43 -0.45 15.24 2.23
N LYS A 44 -1.75 14.94 2.17
CA LYS A 44 -2.44 14.33 3.30
C LYS A 44 -2.00 12.89 3.52
N VAL A 45 -1.78 12.14 2.45
CA VAL A 45 -1.22 10.78 2.54
C VAL A 45 0.16 10.84 3.20
N GLU A 46 1.00 11.80 2.81
CA GLU A 46 2.33 11.99 3.40
C GLU A 46 2.24 12.23 4.90
N ARG A 47 1.34 13.11 5.32
CA ARG A 47 1.15 13.40 6.76
C ARG A 47 0.73 12.15 7.54
N ASP A 48 -0.13 11.32 6.92
CA ASP A 48 -0.57 10.08 7.55
C ASP A 48 0.59 9.08 7.67
N LEU A 49 1.42 8.96 6.63
CA LEU A 49 2.60 8.09 6.65
C LEU A 49 3.61 8.54 7.70
N VAL A 50 3.80 9.85 7.86
CA VAL A 50 4.70 10.40 8.89
C VAL A 50 4.19 10.02 10.28
N ARG A 51 2.89 10.19 10.54
CA ARG A 51 2.29 9.81 11.82
C ARG A 51 2.43 8.32 12.10
N TYR A 52 2.25 7.50 11.07
CA TYR A 52 2.38 6.06 11.18
C TYR A 52 3.81 5.66 11.53
N ASP A 53 4.80 6.30 10.88
CA ASP A 53 6.20 6.07 11.16
C ASP A 53 6.57 6.46 12.60
N GLU A 54 6.06 7.60 13.08
CA GLU A 54 6.28 8.03 14.46
C GLU A 54 5.66 7.08 15.47
N ARG A 55 4.46 6.57 15.16
CA ARG A 55 3.76 5.63 16.03
C ARG A 55 4.42 4.26 16.05
N TRP A 56 4.89 3.81 14.90
CA TRP A 56 5.45 2.47 14.72
C TRP A 56 6.81 2.54 14.01
N PRO A 57 7.87 2.98 14.72
CA PRO A 57 9.19 3.11 14.09
C PRO A 57 9.80 1.78 13.67
N VAL A 58 9.40 0.66 14.29
CA VAL A 58 9.84 -0.67 13.87
C VAL A 58 8.66 -1.38 13.23
N ARG A 59 8.79 -1.69 11.94
CA ARG A 59 7.71 -2.28 11.15
C ARG A 59 8.24 -3.44 10.34
N ARG A 60 7.44 -4.49 10.23
CA ARG A 60 7.69 -5.61 9.33
C ARG A 60 6.41 -5.94 8.60
N PHE A 61 6.50 -6.04 7.28
CA PHE A 61 5.37 -6.41 6.44
C PHE A 61 5.82 -7.46 5.45
N TRP A 62 4.94 -8.43 5.15
CA TRP A 62 5.21 -9.39 4.09
C TRP A 62 3.92 -9.91 3.48
N LEU A 63 4.04 -10.28 2.21
CA LEU A 63 2.95 -10.89 1.46
C LEU A 63 2.72 -12.30 2.01
N ASP A 64 1.49 -12.60 2.40
CA ASP A 64 1.15 -13.87 3.05
C ASP A 64 0.11 -14.65 2.26
N GLY A 65 0.30 -14.75 0.95
CA GLY A 65 -0.58 -15.50 0.07
C GLY A 65 -0.60 -14.93 -1.34
N GLY A 66 -1.52 -15.40 -2.15
CA GLY A 66 -1.63 -15.01 -3.54
C GLY A 66 -2.29 -13.66 -3.75
N ILE A 67 -1.98 -13.04 -4.87
CA ILE A 67 -2.64 -11.81 -5.32
C ILE A 67 -3.86 -12.20 -6.14
N ILE A 68 -5.01 -11.60 -5.84
CA ILE A 68 -6.27 -11.88 -6.53
C ILE A 68 -6.68 -10.62 -7.30
N VAL A 69 -6.67 -10.72 -8.62
CA VAL A 69 -7.15 -9.63 -9.49
C VAL A 69 -8.67 -9.64 -9.47
N GLN A 70 -9.28 -8.51 -9.11
CA GLN A 70 -10.72 -8.37 -9.02
C GLN A 70 -11.31 -7.69 -10.24
N ARG A 71 -10.58 -6.76 -10.84
CA ARG A 71 -11.04 -6.02 -12.01
C ARG A 71 -9.85 -5.57 -12.84
N ARG A 72 -10.03 -5.57 -14.14
CA ARG A 72 -8.99 -5.14 -15.06
C ARG A 72 -9.61 -4.42 -16.26
N THR A 73 -9.06 -3.25 -16.59
CA THR A 73 -9.37 -2.53 -17.81
C THR A 73 -8.08 -2.34 -18.61
N GLY A 74 -8.14 -1.65 -19.74
CA GLY A 74 -6.93 -1.36 -20.53
C GLY A 74 -5.90 -0.52 -19.80
N THR A 75 -6.34 0.33 -18.83
CA THR A 75 -5.46 1.29 -18.16
C THR A 75 -5.43 1.12 -16.65
N SER A 76 -6.28 0.26 -16.09
CA SER A 76 -6.36 0.12 -14.64
C SER A 76 -6.45 -1.35 -14.21
N ILE A 77 -6.05 -1.61 -12.98
CA ILE A 77 -6.17 -2.94 -12.37
C ILE A 77 -6.47 -2.78 -10.88
N GLU A 78 -7.44 -3.56 -10.40
CA GLU A 78 -7.78 -3.64 -8.98
C GLU A 78 -7.47 -5.05 -8.49
N PHE A 79 -6.76 -5.15 -7.38
CA PHE A 79 -6.40 -6.44 -6.83
C PHE A 79 -6.32 -6.39 -5.31
N VAL A 80 -6.42 -7.56 -4.69
CA VAL A 80 -6.27 -7.71 -3.23
C VAL A 80 -5.20 -8.74 -2.93
N PHE A 81 -4.57 -8.59 -1.78
CA PHE A 81 -3.56 -9.55 -1.31
C PHE A 81 -3.53 -9.57 0.21
N PRO A 82 -3.21 -10.73 0.80
CA PRO A 82 -3.03 -10.82 2.25
C PRO A 82 -1.69 -10.24 2.66
N LEU A 83 -1.71 -9.32 3.60
CA LEU A 83 -0.52 -8.67 4.14
C LEU A 83 -0.43 -8.95 5.63
N ARG A 84 0.66 -9.55 6.04
CA ARG A 84 0.92 -9.77 7.47
C ARG A 84 1.82 -8.68 7.98
N TYR A 85 1.58 -8.23 9.21
CA TYR A 85 2.34 -7.13 9.78
C TYR A 85 2.76 -7.42 11.21
N GLU A 86 3.90 -6.86 11.60
CA GLU A 86 4.38 -6.77 12.97
C GLU A 86 4.86 -5.34 13.20
N LEU A 87 4.35 -4.71 14.24
CA LEU A 87 4.64 -3.32 14.56
C LEU A 87 5.14 -3.23 15.99
N ARG A 88 6.13 -2.37 16.22
CA ARG A 88 6.71 -2.20 17.54
C ARG A 88 7.13 -0.76 17.79
N ASN A 89 6.89 -0.31 19.02
CA ASN A 89 7.40 0.96 19.51
C ASN A 89 7.70 0.80 21.02
N GLY A 90 8.96 0.50 21.34
CA GLY A 90 9.35 0.18 22.70
C GLY A 90 8.62 -1.07 23.20
N SER A 91 7.83 -0.92 24.27
CA SER A 91 7.04 -2.02 24.81
C SER A 91 5.71 -2.23 24.10
N LYS A 92 5.29 -1.28 23.26
CA LYS A 92 4.05 -1.40 22.49
C LYS A 92 4.29 -2.33 21.30
N HIS A 93 3.33 -3.20 21.06
CA HIS A 93 3.44 -4.22 20.02
C HIS A 93 2.06 -4.50 19.42
N ALA A 94 2.01 -4.63 18.10
CA ALA A 94 0.81 -5.06 17.39
C ALA A 94 1.23 -5.99 16.25
N SER A 95 0.42 -7.00 15.99
CA SER A 95 0.64 -7.90 14.87
C SER A 95 -0.68 -8.41 14.35
N GLY A 96 -0.70 -8.83 13.09
CA GLY A 96 -1.92 -9.35 12.50
C GLY A 96 -1.80 -9.54 11.01
N LYS A 97 -2.95 -9.70 10.38
CA LYS A 97 -3.07 -9.91 8.96
C LYS A 97 -4.27 -9.11 8.45
N VAL A 98 -4.09 -8.44 7.32
CA VAL A 98 -5.17 -7.72 6.65
C VAL A 98 -5.24 -8.15 5.19
N MET A 99 -6.40 -7.95 4.57
CA MET A 99 -6.53 -8.02 3.12
C MET A 99 -6.41 -6.60 2.60
N LYS A 100 -5.32 -6.33 1.90
CA LYS A 100 -5.07 -5.00 1.35
C LYS A 100 -5.50 -4.96 -0.10
N SER A 101 -6.24 -3.93 -0.47
CA SER A 101 -6.66 -3.74 -1.85
C SER A 101 -6.00 -2.49 -2.42
N LEU A 102 -5.56 -2.61 -3.66
CA LEU A 102 -4.96 -1.49 -4.40
C LEU A 102 -5.65 -1.38 -5.76
N SER A 103 -5.86 -0.15 -6.19
CA SER A 103 -6.25 0.14 -7.57
C SER A 103 -5.13 0.95 -8.19
N LEU A 104 -4.62 0.47 -9.31
CA LEU A 104 -3.54 1.11 -10.04
C LEU A 104 -4.05 1.62 -11.37
N ILE A 105 -3.49 2.75 -11.81
CA ILE A 105 -3.76 3.30 -13.12
C ILE A 105 -2.44 3.61 -13.81
N ALA A 106 -2.39 3.39 -15.13
CA ALA A 106 -1.20 3.74 -15.91
C ALA A 106 -1.12 5.25 -16.09
N GLY A 107 0.00 5.83 -15.70
CA GLY A 107 0.29 7.24 -15.94
C GLY A 107 0.78 7.49 -17.37
N GLY A 108 1.03 8.75 -17.70
CA GLY A 108 1.45 9.15 -19.03
C GLY A 108 2.79 8.61 -19.48
N ASP A 109 3.62 8.16 -18.56
CA ASP A 109 4.94 7.55 -18.77
C ASP A 109 4.92 6.03 -18.61
N ASN A 110 3.73 5.42 -18.62
CA ASN A 110 3.50 3.99 -18.40
C ASN A 110 3.82 3.50 -16.98
N GLU A 111 4.12 4.40 -16.06
CA GLU A 111 4.28 4.04 -14.66
C GLU A 111 2.91 3.82 -14.03
N MET A 112 2.79 2.77 -13.24
CA MET A 112 1.56 2.48 -12.51
C MET A 112 1.54 3.27 -11.22
N GLN A 113 0.43 3.96 -10.97
CA GLN A 113 0.25 4.75 -9.75
C GLN A 113 -0.96 4.26 -8.97
N ILE A 114 -0.87 4.31 -7.65
CA ILE A 114 -1.98 3.94 -6.77
C ILE A 114 -3.00 5.07 -6.75
N VAL A 115 -4.23 4.77 -7.16
CA VAL A 115 -5.35 5.72 -7.11
C VAL A 115 -6.37 5.34 -6.04
N ALA A 116 -6.28 4.16 -5.47
CA ALA A 116 -7.12 3.75 -4.35
C ALA A 116 -6.39 2.72 -3.50
N VAL A 117 -6.55 2.82 -2.19
CA VAL A 117 -6.02 1.87 -1.22
C VAL A 117 -7.03 1.66 -0.12
N ASN A 118 -7.21 0.41 0.29
CA ASN A 118 -8.07 0.07 1.41
C ASN A 118 -7.57 -1.20 2.07
N GLU A 119 -8.06 -1.47 3.27
CA GLU A 119 -7.76 -2.69 4.00
C GLU A 119 -9.02 -3.21 4.65
N SER A 120 -9.14 -4.52 4.70
CA SER A 120 -10.20 -5.19 5.43
C SER A 120 -9.58 -6.25 6.33
N LYS A 121 -10.36 -6.66 7.34
CA LYS A 121 -9.90 -7.67 8.28
C LYS A 121 -9.73 -9.00 7.56
N ALA A 122 -8.57 -9.61 7.68
CA ALA A 122 -8.33 -10.94 7.13
C ALA A 122 -8.91 -11.99 8.08
N ARG A 123 -9.46 -13.02 7.47
CA ARG A 123 -10.00 -14.17 8.20
C ARG A 123 -9.05 -15.35 8.15
#